data_29b7a192b80965cdcecaa2950d880f41
#
_entry.id   29b7a192b80965cdcecaa2950d880f41
#
_cell.length_a   1.000
_cell.length_b   1.000
_cell.length_c   1.000
_cell.angle_alpha   90.00
_cell.angle_beta   90.00
_cell.angle_gamma   90.00
#
_symmetry.space_group_name_H-M   'P 1'
#
loop_
_entity.id
_entity.type
_entity.pdbx_description
1 polymer ?
#
loop_
_entity_poly.entity_id
_entity_poly.type
_entity_poly.pdbx_seq_one_letter_code
_entity_poly.pdbx_strand_id
1 'polypeptide(L)'
;LKCTAMLLPQVNAHYVRRNLLASFHQQAELHHYATPTRLRLGLLGKVWQSRRQLGVWPRLIPPGGSCPLGAVGYVNAALELNEQIASGAMPVPARIYVPLGSMGTVVGLILGLGLAGLNCEVVAVRVIEERLNPPRKLRHLLQRTDALLRRLDTATPRLRWPPSNLIIRSDCLGDGYARFTENGVRATALMKLHASIPMNGTYSAKAFAALLADAADGTLAGKTILFWNTYNSRDLSAMTAGTDYRQLPTAFHRYFESDVQPLDH
;
A
#
# COMPACT_ATOMS: atom_id res chain seq x y z
N LEU A 1 -0.46 -21.41 10.55
CA LEU A 1 -1.47 -21.05 9.55
C LEU A 1 -0.96 -21.41 8.16
N LYS A 2 -1.79 -22.06 7.34
CA LYS A 2 -1.46 -22.31 5.93
C LYS A 2 -1.83 -21.07 5.12
N CYS A 3 -0.88 -20.55 4.31
CA CYS A 3 -1.07 -19.39 3.45
C CYS A 3 -0.94 -19.80 1.98
N THR A 4 -1.83 -19.30 1.13
CA THR A 4 -1.76 -19.48 -0.33
C THR A 4 -1.73 -18.09 -0.97
N ALA A 5 -0.67 -17.80 -1.73
CA ALA A 5 -0.53 -16.57 -2.48
C ALA A 5 -0.87 -16.78 -3.96
N MET A 6 -1.85 -16.04 -4.46
CA MET A 6 -2.31 -16.10 -5.84
C MET A 6 -1.85 -14.83 -6.56
N LEU A 7 -0.87 -14.96 -7.46
CA LEU A 7 -0.09 -13.86 -7.98
C LEU A 7 -0.30 -13.67 -9.48
N LEU A 8 -0.39 -12.39 -9.88
CA LEU A 8 -0.36 -11.96 -11.29
C LEU A 8 1.07 -11.54 -11.68
N PRO A 9 1.39 -11.50 -12.99
CA PRO A 9 2.65 -10.99 -13.47
C PRO A 9 2.91 -9.55 -13.00
N GLN A 10 4.15 -9.26 -12.64
CA GLN A 10 4.61 -7.93 -12.27
C GLN A 10 5.85 -7.53 -13.08
N VAL A 11 6.19 -6.26 -13.03
CA VAL A 11 7.48 -5.74 -13.48
C VAL A 11 8.59 -6.37 -12.62
N ASN A 12 9.65 -6.85 -13.26
CA ASN A 12 10.78 -7.43 -12.54
C ASN A 12 11.53 -6.35 -11.74
N ALA A 13 11.73 -6.61 -10.45
CA ALA A 13 12.38 -5.70 -9.52
C ALA A 13 13.00 -6.49 -8.35
N HIS A 14 14.06 -5.95 -7.73
CA HIS A 14 14.73 -6.61 -6.60
C HIS A 14 13.77 -6.93 -5.45
N TYR A 15 12.83 -6.02 -5.14
CA TYR A 15 11.84 -6.27 -4.09
C TYR A 15 10.88 -7.42 -4.44
N VAL A 16 10.58 -7.66 -5.73
CA VAL A 16 9.74 -8.78 -6.18
C VAL A 16 10.44 -10.10 -5.91
N ARG A 17 11.72 -10.20 -6.30
CA ARG A 17 12.57 -11.37 -6.03
C ARG A 17 12.63 -11.67 -4.54
N ARG A 18 12.98 -10.68 -3.73
CA ARG A 18 13.05 -10.80 -2.27
C ARG A 18 11.73 -11.26 -1.67
N ASN A 19 10.60 -10.69 -2.10
CA ASN A 19 9.30 -11.05 -1.55
C ASN A 19 8.86 -12.47 -1.95
N LEU A 20 9.22 -12.94 -3.16
CA LEU A 20 8.98 -14.33 -3.57
C LEU A 20 9.77 -15.31 -2.70
N LEU A 21 11.09 -15.06 -2.50
CA LEU A 21 11.92 -15.91 -1.64
C LEU A 21 11.43 -15.90 -0.18
N ALA A 22 11.08 -14.73 0.35
CA ALA A 22 10.55 -14.61 1.71
C ALA A 22 9.21 -15.35 1.88
N SER A 23 8.33 -15.26 0.89
CA SER A 23 7.05 -15.98 0.91
C SER A 23 7.26 -17.49 0.86
N PHE A 24 8.19 -17.95 0.04
CA PHE A 24 8.56 -19.35 -0.07
C PHE A 24 9.18 -19.86 1.24
N HIS A 25 10.13 -19.12 1.81
CA HIS A 25 10.74 -19.45 3.10
C HIS A 25 9.70 -19.58 4.23
N GLN A 26 8.65 -18.73 4.20
CA GLN A 26 7.52 -18.81 5.12
C GLN A 26 6.50 -19.91 4.75
N GLN A 27 6.86 -20.83 3.84
CA GLN A 27 6.04 -21.96 3.41
C GLN A 27 4.68 -21.55 2.83
N ALA A 28 4.59 -20.35 2.23
CA ALA A 28 3.41 -19.96 1.48
C ALA A 28 3.32 -20.75 0.17
N GLU A 29 2.13 -21.29 -0.11
CA GLU A 29 1.85 -21.94 -1.39
C GLU A 29 1.71 -20.87 -2.47
N LEU A 30 2.64 -20.82 -3.44
CA LEU A 30 2.71 -19.79 -4.47
C LEU A 30 2.08 -20.25 -5.78
N HIS A 31 1.09 -19.51 -6.30
CA HIS A 31 0.45 -19.75 -7.58
C HIS A 31 0.56 -18.54 -8.50
N HIS A 32 1.03 -18.76 -9.72
CA HIS A 32 1.11 -17.77 -10.78
C HIS A 32 -0.05 -17.91 -11.76
N TYR A 33 -0.73 -16.80 -12.07
CA TYR A 33 -1.80 -16.73 -13.05
C TYR A 33 -1.50 -15.68 -14.10
N ALA A 34 -1.53 -16.07 -15.37
CA ALA A 34 -1.19 -15.16 -16.47
C ALA A 34 -2.19 -14.00 -16.63
N THR A 35 -3.45 -14.17 -16.19
CA THR A 35 -4.51 -13.16 -16.35
C THR A 35 -5.41 -13.09 -15.10
N PRO A 36 -6.07 -11.93 -14.88
CA PRO A 36 -7.05 -11.79 -13.79
C PRO A 36 -8.21 -12.79 -13.88
N THR A 37 -8.63 -13.17 -15.08
CA THR A 37 -9.69 -14.16 -15.28
C THR A 37 -9.26 -15.55 -14.80
N ARG A 38 -8.05 -15.98 -15.20
CA ARG A 38 -7.49 -17.26 -14.72
C ARG A 38 -7.29 -17.26 -13.21
N LEU A 39 -6.84 -16.13 -12.64
CA LEU A 39 -6.73 -15.99 -11.20
C LEU A 39 -8.07 -16.16 -10.49
N ARG A 40 -9.16 -15.56 -11.00
CA ARG A 40 -10.51 -15.69 -10.42
C ARG A 40 -10.99 -17.14 -10.44
N LEU A 41 -10.81 -17.85 -11.56
CA LEU A 41 -11.15 -19.27 -11.67
C LEU A 41 -10.32 -20.12 -10.71
N GLY A 42 -9.01 -19.89 -10.67
CA GLY A 42 -8.10 -20.58 -9.73
C GLY A 42 -8.48 -20.30 -8.27
N LEU A 43 -8.90 -19.09 -7.94
CA LEU A 43 -9.36 -18.72 -6.59
C LEU A 43 -10.57 -19.57 -6.18
N LEU A 44 -11.57 -19.69 -7.04
CA LEU A 44 -12.74 -20.54 -6.76
C LEU A 44 -12.32 -21.99 -6.49
N GLY A 45 -11.46 -22.56 -7.34
CA GLY A 45 -10.92 -23.91 -7.16
C GLY A 45 -10.18 -24.08 -5.82
N LYS A 46 -9.32 -23.10 -5.47
CA LYS A 46 -8.56 -23.12 -4.20
C LYS A 46 -9.46 -22.98 -2.98
N VAL A 47 -10.47 -22.15 -3.03
CA VAL A 47 -11.46 -22.00 -1.94
C VAL A 47 -12.18 -23.32 -1.69
N TRP A 48 -12.66 -24.00 -2.76
CA TRP A 48 -13.30 -25.31 -2.66
C TRP A 48 -12.35 -26.40 -2.16
N GLN A 49 -11.12 -26.42 -2.68
CA GLN A 49 -10.09 -27.37 -2.23
C GLN A 49 -9.82 -27.20 -0.73
N SER A 50 -9.59 -25.95 -0.27
CA SER A 50 -9.35 -25.67 1.14
C SER A 50 -10.52 -26.09 2.03
N ARG A 51 -11.76 -25.81 1.59
CA ARG A 51 -12.96 -26.24 2.32
C ARG A 51 -13.04 -27.76 2.46
N ARG A 52 -12.72 -28.50 1.39
CA ARG A 52 -12.73 -29.96 1.42
C ARG A 52 -11.61 -30.54 2.30
N GLN A 53 -10.40 -29.97 2.23
CA GLN A 53 -9.24 -30.50 2.95
C GLN A 53 -9.21 -30.11 4.44
N LEU A 54 -9.64 -28.89 4.76
CA LEU A 54 -9.51 -28.32 6.11
C LEU A 54 -10.84 -28.26 6.88
N GLY A 55 -11.96 -28.58 6.23
CA GLY A 55 -13.28 -28.50 6.85
C GLY A 55 -13.79 -27.07 7.11
N VAL A 56 -12.99 -26.04 6.83
CA VAL A 56 -13.30 -24.61 7.06
C VAL A 56 -13.12 -23.79 5.80
N TRP A 57 -13.89 -22.70 5.68
CA TRP A 57 -13.72 -21.75 4.58
C TRP A 57 -12.45 -20.93 4.79
N PRO A 58 -11.59 -20.81 3.77
CA PRO A 58 -10.41 -19.96 3.89
C PRO A 58 -10.80 -18.49 3.98
N ARG A 59 -10.03 -17.71 4.73
CA ARG A 59 -10.18 -16.27 4.74
C ARG A 59 -9.48 -15.67 3.51
N LEU A 60 -10.22 -14.93 2.71
CA LEU A 60 -9.68 -14.21 1.56
C LEU A 60 -9.17 -12.84 1.98
N ILE A 61 -7.91 -12.56 1.65
CA ILE A 61 -7.30 -11.24 1.83
C ILE A 61 -7.20 -10.60 0.44
N PRO A 62 -7.91 -9.50 0.17
CA PRO A 62 -7.83 -8.83 -1.13
C PRO A 62 -6.47 -8.16 -1.32
N PRO A 63 -6.10 -7.79 -2.57
CA PRO A 63 -4.85 -7.09 -2.84
C PRO A 63 -4.65 -5.88 -1.92
N GLY A 64 -3.45 -5.79 -1.30
CA GLY A 64 -3.10 -4.76 -0.33
C GLY A 64 -3.89 -4.81 0.98
N GLY A 65 -4.64 -5.88 1.27
CA GLY A 65 -5.49 -5.95 2.46
C GLY A 65 -6.64 -4.93 2.48
N SER A 66 -6.94 -4.29 1.32
CA SER A 66 -7.88 -3.17 1.24
C SER A 66 -9.32 -3.63 1.30
N CYS A 67 -9.78 -3.86 2.51
CA CYS A 67 -11.16 -4.14 2.90
C CYS A 67 -11.51 -3.29 4.13
N PRO A 68 -12.80 -3.23 4.52
CA PRO A 68 -13.19 -2.44 5.69
C PRO A 68 -12.37 -2.75 6.94
N LEU A 69 -12.18 -4.02 7.26
CA LEU A 69 -11.39 -4.44 8.42
C LEU A 69 -9.91 -4.03 8.30
N GLY A 70 -9.31 -4.18 7.10
CA GLY A 70 -7.93 -3.78 6.87
C GLY A 70 -7.71 -2.26 6.95
N ALA A 71 -8.71 -1.46 6.58
CA ALA A 71 -8.64 -0.01 6.69
C ALA A 71 -8.70 0.49 8.15
N VAL A 72 -9.31 -0.26 9.07
CA VAL A 72 -9.39 0.10 10.51
C VAL A 72 -7.99 0.31 11.11
N GLY A 73 -6.98 -0.44 10.68
CA GLY A 73 -5.61 -0.23 11.14
C GLY A 73 -5.09 1.19 10.89
N TYR A 74 -5.49 1.80 9.77
CA TYR A 74 -5.13 3.19 9.46
C TYR A 74 -6.10 4.22 10.06
N VAL A 75 -7.31 3.84 10.44
CA VAL A 75 -8.16 4.65 11.33
C VAL A 75 -7.46 4.81 12.69
N ASN A 76 -7.00 3.70 13.28
CA ASN A 76 -6.26 3.73 14.53
C ASN A 76 -4.96 4.53 14.42
N ALA A 77 -4.22 4.40 13.31
CA ALA A 77 -3.00 5.18 13.09
C ALA A 77 -3.27 6.70 13.03
N ALA A 78 -4.40 7.13 12.49
CA ALA A 78 -4.79 8.54 12.52
C ALA A 78 -5.25 9.01 13.92
N LEU A 79 -5.86 8.13 14.70
CA LEU A 79 -6.17 8.43 16.11
C LEU A 79 -4.89 8.50 16.95
N GLU A 80 -3.93 7.61 16.74
CA GLU A 80 -2.59 7.69 17.34
C GLU A 80 -1.87 8.99 16.98
N LEU A 81 -1.94 9.42 15.70
CA LEU A 81 -1.43 10.72 15.28
C LEU A 81 -2.05 11.87 16.11
N ASN A 82 -3.36 11.81 16.35
CA ASN A 82 -4.03 12.81 17.19
C ASN A 82 -3.51 12.80 18.62
N GLU A 83 -3.25 11.64 19.21
CA GLU A 83 -2.66 11.53 20.54
C GLU A 83 -1.23 12.10 20.58
N GLN A 84 -0.41 11.86 19.55
CA GLN A 84 0.93 12.43 19.43
C GLN A 84 0.89 13.97 19.31
N ILE A 85 -0.08 14.50 18.59
CA ILE A 85 -0.29 15.96 18.48
C ILE A 85 -0.76 16.53 19.84
N ALA A 86 -1.73 15.91 20.47
CA ALA A 86 -2.28 16.36 21.75
C ALA A 86 -1.24 16.34 22.89
N SER A 87 -0.30 15.39 22.85
CA SER A 87 0.82 15.31 23.80
C SER A 87 1.97 16.28 23.50
N GLY A 88 1.90 17.04 22.38
CA GLY A 88 2.97 17.93 21.95
C GLY A 88 4.17 17.23 21.33
N ALA A 89 4.09 15.92 21.04
CA ALA A 89 5.18 15.18 20.41
C ALA A 89 5.43 15.62 18.97
N MET A 90 4.42 16.19 18.31
CA MET A 90 4.54 16.77 16.99
C MET A 90 3.50 17.87 16.75
N PRO A 91 3.77 18.84 15.85
CA PRO A 91 2.79 19.86 15.48
C PRO A 91 1.68 19.28 14.59
N VAL A 92 0.53 19.97 14.54
CA VAL A 92 -0.57 19.63 13.63
C VAL A 92 -0.11 19.75 12.18
N PRO A 93 -0.14 18.70 11.36
CA PRO A 93 0.23 18.79 9.96
C PRO A 93 -0.89 19.48 9.16
N ALA A 94 -0.51 20.41 8.29
CA ALA A 94 -1.42 20.99 7.31
C ALA A 94 -1.75 19.98 6.20
N ARG A 95 -0.75 19.17 5.81
CA ARG A 95 -0.89 18.14 4.76
C ARG A 95 -0.19 16.83 5.14
N ILE A 96 -0.82 15.73 4.74
CA ILE A 96 -0.25 14.38 4.79
C ILE A 96 -0.07 13.86 3.37
N TYR A 97 1.15 13.52 2.97
CA TYR A 97 1.42 12.86 1.69
C TYR A 97 1.47 11.36 1.88
N VAL A 98 0.72 10.62 1.05
CA VAL A 98 0.60 9.16 1.16
C VAL A 98 0.38 8.52 -0.21
N PRO A 99 0.97 7.33 -0.50
CA PRO A 99 0.71 6.65 -1.76
C PRO A 99 -0.73 6.11 -1.84
N LEU A 100 -1.39 6.29 -2.98
CA LEU A 100 -2.71 5.76 -3.31
C LEU A 100 -2.57 4.57 -4.26
N GLY A 101 -2.43 3.37 -3.69
CA GLY A 101 -2.45 2.09 -4.41
C GLY A 101 -3.81 1.41 -4.27
N SER A 102 -3.91 0.44 -3.37
CA SER A 102 -5.14 -0.34 -3.10
C SER A 102 -6.19 0.39 -2.24
N MET A 103 -5.95 1.65 -1.86
CA MET A 103 -6.85 2.60 -1.18
C MET A 103 -7.02 2.43 0.34
N GLY A 104 -6.67 1.29 0.92
CA GLY A 104 -6.93 1.01 2.35
C GLY A 104 -6.35 2.04 3.30
N THR A 105 -5.09 2.45 3.08
CA THR A 105 -4.39 3.47 3.87
C THR A 105 -5.10 4.82 3.82
N VAL A 106 -5.39 5.31 2.61
CA VAL A 106 -6.04 6.62 2.39
C VAL A 106 -7.43 6.64 3.03
N VAL A 107 -8.21 5.57 2.86
CA VAL A 107 -9.55 5.44 3.47
C VAL A 107 -9.46 5.49 4.99
N GLY A 108 -8.54 4.71 5.58
CA GLY A 108 -8.37 4.69 7.03
C GLY A 108 -7.94 6.04 7.59
N LEU A 109 -6.97 6.71 6.95
CA LEU A 109 -6.52 8.04 7.36
C LEU A 109 -7.65 9.07 7.30
N ILE A 110 -8.40 9.14 6.19
CA ILE A 110 -9.52 10.09 6.05
C ILE A 110 -10.56 9.88 7.14
N LEU A 111 -10.96 8.63 7.41
CA LEU A 111 -11.93 8.32 8.45
C LEU A 111 -11.39 8.66 9.85
N GLY A 112 -10.15 8.25 10.14
CA GLY A 112 -9.55 8.50 11.44
C GLY A 112 -9.29 9.98 11.74
N LEU A 113 -8.81 10.75 10.75
CA LEU A 113 -8.67 12.21 10.87
C LEU A 113 -10.02 12.89 11.11
N GLY A 114 -11.07 12.45 10.38
CA GLY A 114 -12.43 12.95 10.59
C GLY A 114 -12.96 12.63 11.98
N LEU A 115 -12.72 11.44 12.52
CA LEU A 115 -13.10 11.04 13.89
C LEU A 115 -12.32 11.81 14.96
N ALA A 116 -11.05 12.10 14.71
CA ALA A 116 -10.19 12.90 15.58
C ALA A 116 -10.48 14.39 15.51
N GLY A 117 -11.32 14.86 14.58
CA GLY A 117 -11.57 16.29 14.36
C GLY A 117 -10.36 17.04 13.82
N LEU A 118 -9.37 16.35 13.26
CA LEU A 118 -8.17 16.96 12.69
C LEU A 118 -8.44 17.50 11.29
N ASN A 119 -8.29 18.81 11.13
CA ASN A 119 -8.39 19.47 9.82
C ASN A 119 -7.05 19.42 9.08
N CYS A 120 -6.76 18.29 8.46
CA CYS A 120 -5.54 18.01 7.74
C CYS A 120 -5.86 17.54 6.32
N GLU A 121 -5.21 18.10 5.30
CA GLU A 121 -5.37 17.65 3.91
C GLU A 121 -4.60 16.34 3.68
N VAL A 122 -5.25 15.34 3.06
CA VAL A 122 -4.62 14.10 2.63
C VAL A 122 -4.32 14.18 1.14
N VAL A 123 -3.06 14.34 0.79
CA VAL A 123 -2.57 14.31 -0.59
C VAL A 123 -2.27 12.85 -0.96
N ALA A 124 -3.23 12.22 -1.61
CA ALA A 124 -3.17 10.83 -2.03
C ALA A 124 -2.51 10.73 -3.42
N VAL A 125 -1.25 10.33 -3.46
CA VAL A 125 -0.47 10.23 -4.69
C VAL A 125 -0.72 8.89 -5.37
N ARG A 126 -1.35 8.93 -6.53
CA ARG A 126 -1.71 7.75 -7.31
C ARG A 126 -0.47 7.00 -7.81
N VAL A 127 -0.37 5.73 -7.49
CA VAL A 127 0.73 4.84 -7.88
C VAL A 127 0.28 3.64 -8.73
N ILE A 128 -1.00 3.63 -9.11
CA ILE A 128 -1.62 2.64 -9.99
C ILE A 128 -2.62 3.36 -10.90
N GLU A 129 -2.84 2.84 -12.11
CA GLU A 129 -3.74 3.45 -13.09
C GLU A 129 -5.17 3.57 -12.56
N GLU A 130 -5.82 4.69 -12.86
CA GLU A 130 -7.17 4.98 -12.40
C GLU A 130 -8.20 3.93 -12.83
N ARG A 131 -8.05 3.38 -14.03
CA ARG A 131 -8.93 2.31 -14.55
C ARG A 131 -8.96 1.07 -13.63
N LEU A 132 -7.85 0.78 -12.92
CA LEU A 132 -7.75 -0.34 -11.98
C LEU A 132 -8.33 0.01 -10.62
N ASN A 133 -8.17 1.27 -10.21
CA ASN A 133 -8.67 1.80 -8.95
C ASN A 133 -9.42 3.13 -9.14
N PRO A 134 -10.63 3.07 -9.75
CA PRO A 134 -11.43 4.26 -10.01
C PRO A 134 -11.99 4.86 -8.71
N PRO A 135 -12.35 6.17 -8.70
CA PRO A 135 -12.88 6.88 -7.52
C PRO A 135 -14.10 6.21 -6.89
N ARG A 136 -14.92 5.51 -7.68
CA ARG A 136 -16.06 4.72 -7.16
C ARG A 136 -15.65 3.62 -6.19
N LYS A 137 -14.49 2.97 -6.40
CA LYS A 137 -13.97 1.95 -5.47
C LYS A 137 -13.52 2.58 -4.15
N LEU A 138 -12.87 3.75 -4.23
CA LEU A 138 -12.48 4.52 -3.04
C LEU A 138 -13.70 4.88 -2.20
N ARG A 139 -14.73 5.46 -2.85
CA ARG A 139 -16.01 5.77 -2.20
C ARG A 139 -16.64 4.54 -1.55
N HIS A 140 -16.71 3.43 -2.29
CA HIS A 140 -17.32 2.21 -1.78
C HIS A 140 -16.58 1.65 -0.56
N LEU A 141 -15.23 1.62 -0.61
CA LEU A 141 -14.44 1.16 0.52
C LEU A 141 -14.63 2.09 1.73
N LEU A 142 -14.64 3.40 1.53
CA LEU A 142 -14.88 4.39 2.59
C LEU A 142 -16.25 4.19 3.24
N GLN A 143 -17.32 4.11 2.45
CA GLN A 143 -18.68 3.89 2.94
C GLN A 143 -18.82 2.58 3.73
N ARG A 144 -18.20 1.50 3.26
CA ARG A 144 -18.23 0.21 3.96
C ARG A 144 -17.40 0.22 5.25
N THR A 145 -16.30 0.94 5.27
CA THR A 145 -15.48 1.07 6.49
C THR A 145 -16.20 1.94 7.51
N ASP A 146 -16.77 3.07 7.12
CA ASP A 146 -17.62 3.92 7.97
C ASP A 146 -18.81 3.12 8.56
N ALA A 147 -19.49 2.34 7.73
CA ALA A 147 -20.58 1.47 8.19
C ALA A 147 -20.10 0.39 9.19
N LEU A 148 -18.88 -0.16 8.99
CA LEU A 148 -18.29 -1.11 9.94
C LEU A 148 -18.03 -0.43 11.29
N LEU A 149 -17.40 0.74 11.29
CA LEU A 149 -17.10 1.48 12.53
C LEU A 149 -18.36 1.78 13.32
N ARG A 150 -19.39 2.32 12.66
CA ARG A 150 -20.68 2.63 13.31
C ARG A 150 -21.45 1.39 13.76
N ARG A 151 -21.22 0.23 13.17
CA ARG A 151 -21.79 -1.04 13.66
C ARG A 151 -21.08 -1.53 14.93
N LEU A 152 -19.78 -1.27 15.03
CA LEU A 152 -18.98 -1.66 16.20
C LEU A 152 -19.17 -0.70 17.36
N ASP A 153 -19.34 0.59 17.06
CA ASP A 153 -19.63 1.63 18.04
C ASP A 153 -20.66 2.61 17.44
N THR A 154 -21.86 2.59 18.02
CA THR A 154 -22.99 3.43 17.61
C THR A 154 -22.80 4.93 17.88
N ALA A 155 -21.85 5.28 18.75
CA ALA A 155 -21.46 6.66 19.00
C ALA A 155 -20.58 7.24 17.87
N THR A 156 -20.06 6.41 16.98
CA THR A 156 -19.25 6.86 15.83
C THR A 156 -20.04 7.83 14.94
N PRO A 157 -19.60 9.09 14.76
CA PRO A 157 -20.31 10.08 13.96
C PRO A 157 -20.30 9.70 12.47
N ARG A 158 -21.34 10.14 11.76
CA ARG A 158 -21.36 10.01 10.29
C ARG A 158 -20.43 11.04 9.67
N LEU A 159 -19.49 10.57 8.85
CA LEU A 159 -18.61 11.45 8.11
C LEU A 159 -19.29 11.91 6.81
N ARG A 160 -19.04 13.17 6.42
CA ARG A 160 -19.56 13.76 5.18
C ARG A 160 -18.86 13.16 3.97
N TRP A 161 -19.58 12.99 2.90
CA TRP A 161 -19.07 12.58 1.61
C TRP A 161 -19.42 13.60 0.51
N PRO A 162 -18.52 13.94 -0.42
CA PRO A 162 -17.09 13.59 -0.43
C PRO A 162 -16.31 14.26 0.71
N PRO A 163 -15.20 13.66 1.17
CA PRO A 163 -14.36 14.32 2.16
C PRO A 163 -13.73 15.57 1.54
N SER A 164 -13.86 16.71 2.22
CA SER A 164 -13.34 17.99 1.73
C SER A 164 -11.81 18.09 1.80
N ASN A 165 -11.17 17.20 2.53
CA ASN A 165 -9.74 17.19 2.81
C ASN A 165 -8.94 16.17 1.98
N LEU A 166 -9.51 15.59 0.92
CA LEU A 166 -8.82 14.65 0.04
C LEU A 166 -8.42 15.31 -1.28
N ILE A 167 -7.12 15.29 -1.55
CA ILE A 167 -6.53 15.72 -2.82
C ILE A 167 -5.93 14.47 -3.48
N ILE A 168 -6.31 14.17 -4.73
CA ILE A 168 -5.72 13.07 -5.49
C ILE A 168 -4.79 13.64 -6.55
N ARG A 169 -3.50 13.22 -6.51
CA ARG A 169 -2.50 13.56 -7.52
C ARG A 169 -2.18 12.35 -8.38
N SER A 170 -2.09 12.55 -9.69
CA SER A 170 -1.81 11.48 -10.67
C SER A 170 -0.54 11.72 -11.50
N ASP A 171 0.08 12.88 -11.38
CA ASP A 171 1.24 13.34 -12.15
C ASP A 171 2.54 12.55 -11.84
N CYS A 172 2.62 11.88 -10.68
CA CYS A 172 3.79 11.10 -10.28
C CYS A 172 3.69 9.60 -10.64
N LEU A 173 2.66 9.16 -11.37
CA LEU A 173 2.47 7.76 -11.72
C LEU A 173 3.58 7.22 -12.64
N GLY A 174 4.09 8.07 -13.56
CA GLY A 174 5.01 7.66 -14.61
C GLY A 174 4.36 6.66 -15.58
N ASP A 175 5.14 5.68 -16.06
CA ASP A 175 4.71 4.66 -17.04
C ASP A 175 3.72 3.62 -16.49
N GLY A 176 3.30 3.76 -15.23
CA GLY A 176 2.26 2.93 -14.62
C GLY A 176 2.67 2.24 -13.32
N TYR A 177 1.84 1.27 -12.93
CA TYR A 177 2.04 0.51 -11.70
C TYR A 177 3.35 -0.29 -11.73
N ALA A 178 4.04 -0.30 -10.60
CA ALA A 178 5.33 -0.97 -10.38
C ALA A 178 6.49 -0.48 -11.26
N ARG A 179 6.28 0.51 -12.14
CA ARG A 179 7.35 1.20 -12.88
C ARG A 179 7.97 2.28 -12.00
N PHE A 180 9.29 2.24 -11.84
CA PHE A 180 10.01 3.29 -11.10
C PHE A 180 10.07 4.55 -11.96
N THR A 181 10.25 5.70 -11.32
CA THR A 181 10.40 6.99 -11.99
C THR A 181 11.70 7.64 -11.56
N GLU A 182 12.32 8.43 -12.43
CA GLU A 182 13.54 9.16 -12.08
C GLU A 182 13.36 10.04 -10.84
N ASN A 183 12.24 10.77 -10.76
CA ASN A 183 11.92 11.58 -9.60
C ASN A 183 11.76 10.73 -8.32
N GLY A 184 11.20 9.51 -8.44
CA GLY A 184 11.11 8.56 -7.34
C GLY A 184 12.49 8.07 -6.89
N VAL A 185 13.39 7.79 -7.82
CA VAL A 185 14.79 7.40 -7.51
C VAL A 185 15.52 8.54 -6.79
N ARG A 186 15.42 9.78 -7.32
CA ARG A 186 16.00 10.97 -6.65
C ARG A 186 15.42 11.18 -5.25
N ALA A 187 14.10 11.04 -5.10
CA ALA A 187 13.41 11.14 -3.82
C ALA A 187 13.93 10.08 -2.82
N THR A 188 14.12 8.84 -3.27
CA THR A 188 14.69 7.76 -2.45
C THR A 188 16.11 8.07 -2.00
N ALA A 189 16.95 8.57 -2.91
CA ALA A 189 18.33 8.95 -2.60
C ALA A 189 18.39 10.08 -1.55
N LEU A 190 17.55 11.12 -1.69
CA LEU A 190 17.46 12.22 -0.72
C LEU A 190 17.00 11.74 0.66
N MET A 191 15.97 10.90 0.73
CA MET A 191 15.46 10.37 2.00
C MET A 191 16.53 9.48 2.68
N LYS A 192 17.23 8.67 1.92
CA LYS A 192 18.33 7.86 2.43
C LYS A 192 19.49 8.71 2.96
N LEU A 193 19.86 9.75 2.20
CA LEU A 193 20.99 10.64 2.55
C LEU A 193 20.72 11.44 3.83
N HIS A 194 19.50 12.02 3.95
CA HIS A 194 19.21 12.98 5.03
C HIS A 194 18.53 12.35 6.24
N ALA A 195 17.82 11.24 6.08
CA ALA A 195 17.05 10.63 7.15
C ALA A 195 17.37 9.15 7.38
N SER A 196 18.19 8.53 6.53
CA SER A 196 18.48 7.08 6.57
C SER A 196 17.22 6.19 6.52
N ILE A 197 16.13 6.71 5.95
CA ILE A 197 14.85 6.00 5.83
C ILE A 197 14.76 5.36 4.44
N PRO A 198 14.66 4.03 4.34
CA PRO A 198 14.46 3.37 3.07
C PRO A 198 13.05 3.56 2.54
N MET A 199 12.92 3.63 1.21
CA MET A 199 11.64 3.75 0.52
C MET A 199 11.48 2.68 -0.55
N ASN A 200 10.24 2.47 -0.99
CA ASN A 200 9.92 1.59 -2.10
C ASN A 200 9.64 2.39 -3.37
N GLY A 201 10.33 2.06 -4.46
CA GLY A 201 10.22 2.76 -5.75
C GLY A 201 8.82 2.75 -6.38
N THR A 202 7.99 1.74 -6.07
CA THR A 202 6.62 1.62 -6.57
C THR A 202 5.64 2.56 -5.85
N TYR A 203 5.82 2.77 -4.54
CA TYR A 203 4.84 3.43 -3.67
C TYR A 203 5.38 4.70 -3.02
N SER A 204 6.16 4.55 -1.95
CA SER A 204 6.58 5.66 -1.10
C SER A 204 7.49 6.64 -1.83
N ALA A 205 8.34 6.18 -2.73
CA ALA A 205 9.20 7.05 -3.53
C ALA A 205 8.42 8.03 -4.43
N LYS A 206 7.34 7.55 -5.09
CA LYS A 206 6.48 8.40 -5.91
C LYS A 206 5.71 9.42 -5.07
N ALA A 207 5.24 9.01 -3.89
CA ALA A 207 4.54 9.92 -2.99
C ALA A 207 5.48 11.00 -2.41
N PHE A 208 6.72 10.65 -2.09
CA PHE A 208 7.70 11.60 -1.63
C PHE A 208 8.20 12.52 -2.76
N ALA A 209 8.29 12.02 -3.99
CA ALA A 209 8.59 12.86 -5.15
C ALA A 209 7.52 13.94 -5.37
N ALA A 210 6.24 13.62 -5.15
CA ALA A 210 5.15 14.61 -5.20
C ALA A 210 5.30 15.68 -4.11
N LEU A 211 5.67 15.30 -2.89
CA LEU A 211 5.96 16.23 -1.81
C LEU A 211 7.13 17.15 -2.16
N LEU A 212 8.22 16.60 -2.71
CA LEU A 212 9.39 17.40 -3.11
C LEU A 212 9.06 18.39 -4.23
N ALA A 213 8.20 18.02 -5.18
CA ALA A 213 7.74 18.91 -6.23
C ALA A 213 6.95 20.10 -5.65
N ASP A 214 6.00 19.84 -4.75
CA ASP A 214 5.21 20.88 -4.08
C ASP A 214 6.08 21.76 -3.14
N ALA A 215 7.15 21.20 -2.57
CA ALA A 215 8.11 21.99 -1.80
C ALA A 215 8.92 22.93 -2.69
N ALA A 216 9.32 22.46 -3.88
CA ALA A 216 10.11 23.25 -4.83
C ALA A 216 9.31 24.39 -5.48
N ASP A 217 8.00 24.23 -5.69
CA ASP A 217 7.13 25.26 -6.26
C ASP A 217 6.59 26.27 -5.22
N GLY A 218 6.98 26.11 -3.94
CA GLY A 218 6.57 27.00 -2.86
C GLY A 218 5.18 26.72 -2.27
N THR A 219 4.43 25.76 -2.78
CA THR A 219 3.07 25.39 -2.29
C THR A 219 3.06 25.02 -0.80
N LEU A 220 4.20 24.54 -0.27
CA LEU A 220 4.35 24.11 1.11
C LEU A 220 4.97 25.15 2.04
N ALA A 221 5.26 26.38 1.55
CA ALA A 221 5.90 27.41 2.35
C ALA A 221 5.10 27.70 3.64
N GLY A 222 5.78 27.70 4.79
CA GLY A 222 5.20 27.95 6.11
C GLY A 222 4.24 26.88 6.64
N LYS A 223 4.14 25.71 5.99
CA LYS A 223 3.25 24.63 6.41
C LYS A 223 4.02 23.50 7.07
N THR A 224 3.42 22.90 8.10
CA THR A 224 3.87 21.62 8.64
C THR A 224 3.38 20.50 7.74
N ILE A 225 4.30 19.67 7.27
CA ILE A 225 4.00 18.58 6.34
C ILE A 225 4.38 17.23 6.96
N LEU A 226 3.47 16.29 6.86
CA LEU A 226 3.72 14.90 7.26
C LEU A 226 3.84 14.01 6.02
N PHE A 227 4.94 13.30 5.89
CA PHE A 227 5.08 12.23 4.92
C PHE A 227 4.77 10.88 5.57
N TRP A 228 3.71 10.22 5.08
CA TRP A 228 3.30 8.92 5.60
C TRP A 228 4.02 7.80 4.84
N ASN A 229 5.19 7.38 5.37
CA ASN A 229 5.93 6.27 4.76
C ASN A 229 5.29 4.92 5.12
N THR A 230 4.65 4.30 4.13
CA THR A 230 3.99 3.00 4.29
C THR A 230 4.91 1.80 4.01
N TYR A 231 6.19 2.04 3.71
CA TYR A 231 7.11 0.97 3.37
C TYR A 231 7.56 0.20 4.61
N ASN A 232 7.35 -1.11 4.58
CA ASN A 232 7.94 -2.01 5.56
C ASN A 232 9.41 -2.28 5.18
N SER A 233 10.32 -1.60 5.86
CA SER A 233 11.76 -1.67 5.64
C SER A 233 12.47 -2.79 6.40
N ARG A 234 11.71 -3.74 6.96
CA ARG A 234 12.32 -4.88 7.65
C ARG A 234 13.31 -5.59 6.74
N ASP A 235 14.53 -5.80 7.25
CA ASP A 235 15.52 -6.60 6.55
C ASP A 235 15.08 -8.09 6.54
N LEU A 236 14.96 -8.62 5.34
CA LEU A 236 14.62 -10.03 5.09
C LEU A 236 15.85 -10.84 4.61
N SER A 237 17.03 -10.25 4.57
CA SER A 237 18.24 -10.86 4.01
C SER A 237 18.59 -12.17 4.72
N ALA A 238 18.57 -12.18 6.05
CA ALA A 238 18.83 -13.38 6.83
C ALA A 238 17.80 -14.49 6.57
N MET A 239 16.54 -14.12 6.35
CA MET A 239 15.45 -15.06 6.04
C MET A 239 15.60 -15.67 4.65
N THR A 240 16.08 -14.90 3.68
CA THR A 240 16.20 -15.32 2.28
C THR A 240 17.58 -15.85 1.91
N ALA A 241 18.58 -15.68 2.81
CA ALA A 241 19.91 -16.21 2.61
C ALA A 241 19.88 -17.74 2.42
N GLY A 242 20.55 -18.22 1.37
CA GLY A 242 20.60 -19.64 1.05
C GLY A 242 19.34 -20.25 0.43
N THR A 243 18.27 -19.47 0.22
CA THR A 243 17.08 -19.95 -0.49
C THR A 243 17.36 -19.92 -2.01
N ASP A 244 17.46 -21.11 -2.63
CA ASP A 244 17.60 -21.23 -4.08
C ASP A 244 16.26 -20.95 -4.75
N TYR A 245 16.21 -19.95 -5.63
CA TYR A 245 15.00 -19.61 -6.39
C TYR A 245 14.48 -20.75 -7.26
N ARG A 246 15.35 -21.71 -7.65
CA ARG A 246 14.94 -22.88 -8.44
C ARG A 246 13.99 -23.81 -7.68
N GLN A 247 13.87 -23.67 -6.37
CA GLN A 247 12.88 -24.38 -5.55
C GLN A 247 11.48 -23.75 -5.66
N LEU A 248 11.37 -22.53 -6.15
CA LEU A 248 10.09 -21.90 -6.46
C LEU A 248 9.39 -22.60 -7.64
N PRO A 249 8.06 -22.52 -7.77
CA PRO A 249 7.38 -22.96 -8.98
C PRO A 249 7.99 -22.28 -10.22
N THR A 250 8.22 -23.06 -11.30
CA THR A 250 8.94 -22.64 -12.52
C THR A 250 8.44 -21.32 -13.11
N ALA A 251 7.14 -21.01 -12.98
CA ALA A 251 6.56 -19.76 -13.48
C ALA A 251 7.18 -18.50 -12.85
N PHE A 252 7.88 -18.60 -11.71
CA PHE A 252 8.55 -17.50 -11.02
C PHE A 252 10.04 -17.38 -11.35
N HIS A 253 10.67 -18.39 -11.96
CA HIS A 253 12.10 -18.39 -12.28
C HIS A 253 12.48 -17.20 -13.17
N ARG A 254 11.61 -16.80 -14.09
CA ARG A 254 11.80 -15.64 -14.97
C ARG A 254 12.18 -14.36 -14.24
N TYR A 255 11.74 -14.17 -12.99
CA TYR A 255 12.09 -12.98 -12.20
C TYR A 255 13.55 -12.97 -11.78
N PHE A 256 14.21 -14.13 -11.71
CA PHE A 256 15.61 -14.27 -11.32
C PHE A 256 16.54 -14.37 -12.52
N GLU A 257 16.02 -14.84 -13.66
CA GLU A 257 16.76 -15.10 -14.90
C GLU A 257 16.75 -13.94 -15.90
N SER A 258 15.86 -12.95 -15.71
CA SER A 258 15.82 -11.74 -16.54
C SER A 258 16.23 -10.51 -15.73
N ASP A 259 16.68 -9.46 -16.41
CA ASP A 259 17.06 -8.20 -15.75
C ASP A 259 15.90 -7.55 -15.01
N VAL A 260 16.23 -6.83 -13.95
CA VAL A 260 15.28 -5.94 -13.28
C VAL A 260 15.04 -4.67 -14.11
N GLN A 261 13.99 -3.93 -13.79
CA GLN A 261 13.70 -2.68 -14.48
C GLN A 261 14.86 -1.66 -14.35
N PRO A 262 15.08 -0.77 -15.37
CA PRO A 262 16.29 0.05 -15.47
C PRO A 262 16.60 0.96 -14.28
N LEU A 263 15.60 1.39 -13.53
CA LEU A 263 15.77 2.30 -12.38
C LEU A 263 15.80 1.59 -11.02
N ASP A 264 15.94 0.26 -10.99
CA ASP A 264 16.00 -0.54 -9.76
C ASP A 264 17.46 -0.98 -9.51
N HIS A 265 18.27 -0.05 -8.99
CA HIS A 265 19.72 -0.23 -8.70
C HIS A 265 19.99 -0.54 -7.24
#